data_46700c9947a141a30592d6ccffdf5e42
#
_entry.id   46700c9947a141a30592d6ccffdf5e42
#
_cell.length_a   1.000
_cell.length_b   1.000
_cell.length_c   1.000
_cell.angle_alpha   90.00
_cell.angle_beta   90.00
_cell.angle_gamma   90.00
#
_symmetry.space_group_name_H-M   'P 1'
#
loop_
_entity.id
_entity.type
_entity.pdbx_description
1 polymer ?
#
loop_
_entity_poly.entity_id
_entity_poly.type
_entity_poly.pdbx_seq_one_letter_code
_entity_poly.pdbx_strand_id
1 'polypeptide(L)'
;MYRSSRRGVALASPFLAPLAALAVGAAACSALVGVDDVTLAKSKDGGRTVTDDADAPADAEPFDAASLPEASVQLALGYLHSCLRKSDGRVQCWGDNGAGQLGDAVSFEAGARVPAKVPQFVAGITDAVQLASGLSHSCVVRSGGTVMCWGINSFGQLGDGTKQRSSSVVAVGGVTDAVVVATGTSFTCALIKGGTVKCWGANYSGQLGDNSKIDRPSAAPVQQLTGATGIATAEHHACAIVGNGAVKCWGKNDEGQLGNGSTIESLVPTPIASLTDIVQVVAASRFTCALERSGQVHCWGANTLGQLGTGSPNAAPNPSPAVTAVSDAIAIWVGYEHACAVRRTGEIRCWGAAGNGQVGSGAVPDDASIPKPTAVVGVSGALGISTGGDHSCATTASGAVLCWGANTLGQLGNGTTSRAYAAVPVTGYP
;
A
#
# COMPACT_ATOMS: atom_id res chain seq x y z
N MET A 1 8.32 18.26 -77.21
CA MET A 1 7.78 19.57 -76.77
C MET A 1 6.75 19.32 -75.69
N TYR A 2 7.00 19.63 -74.52
CA TYR A 2 6.38 20.45 -73.49
C TYR A 2 6.84 20.02 -72.05
N ARG A 3 7.19 21.02 -71.34
CA ARG A 3 7.88 21.10 -70.03
C ARG A 3 6.95 20.64 -68.90
N SER A 4 7.50 19.88 -67.95
CA SER A 4 7.91 20.22 -66.58
C SER A 4 6.92 21.02 -65.73
N SER A 5 6.49 20.44 -64.60
CA SER A 5 6.63 21.15 -63.31
C SER A 5 6.58 20.15 -62.15
N ARG A 6 7.68 20.12 -61.39
CA ARG A 6 7.80 19.46 -60.10
C ARG A 6 7.05 20.30 -59.04
N ARG A 7 6.21 19.69 -58.26
CA ARG A 7 5.88 20.23 -56.91
C ARG A 7 6.24 19.17 -55.89
N GLY A 8 7.20 19.50 -55.05
CA GLY A 8 7.64 18.71 -53.93
C GLY A 8 6.56 18.69 -52.84
N VAL A 9 6.30 17.48 -52.32
CA VAL A 9 5.54 17.29 -51.11
C VAL A 9 6.54 17.07 -49.98
N ALA A 10 6.57 18.02 -49.04
CA ALA A 10 7.36 17.92 -47.83
C ALA A 10 6.73 16.85 -46.90
N LEU A 11 7.51 15.82 -46.63
CA LEU A 11 7.21 14.84 -45.57
C LEU A 11 7.45 15.51 -44.22
N ALA A 12 6.39 15.77 -43.48
CA ALA A 12 6.45 16.16 -42.08
C ALA A 12 6.73 14.90 -41.24
N SER A 13 7.86 14.90 -40.53
CA SER A 13 8.19 13.92 -39.53
C SER A 13 7.24 14.03 -38.33
N PRO A 14 6.73 12.95 -37.78
CA PRO A 14 6.02 13.00 -36.50
C PRO A 14 7.06 13.16 -35.37
N PHE A 15 6.94 14.23 -34.62
CA PHE A 15 7.61 14.42 -33.34
C PHE A 15 7.21 13.29 -32.39
N LEU A 16 8.17 12.49 -31.99
CA LEU A 16 8.06 11.62 -30.82
C LEU A 16 8.12 12.51 -29.57
N ALA A 17 7.00 12.65 -28.89
CA ALA A 17 6.96 13.19 -27.54
C ALA A 17 7.52 12.12 -26.57
N PRO A 18 8.36 12.48 -25.60
CA PRO A 18 8.82 11.54 -24.58
C PRO A 18 7.65 11.17 -23.67
N LEU A 19 7.41 9.86 -23.49
CA LEU A 19 6.54 9.34 -22.44
C LEU A 19 7.18 9.71 -21.08
N ALA A 20 6.57 10.64 -20.37
CA ALA A 20 6.85 10.88 -18.97
C ALA A 20 6.38 9.66 -18.17
N ALA A 21 7.32 8.98 -17.52
CA ALA A 21 7.03 7.89 -16.59
C ALA A 21 6.43 8.50 -15.32
N LEU A 22 5.14 8.21 -15.06
CA LEU A 22 4.48 8.54 -13.79
C LEU A 22 5.12 7.71 -12.66
N ALA A 23 5.78 8.39 -11.73
CA ALA A 23 6.23 7.79 -10.48
C ALA A 23 5.08 7.83 -9.46
N VAL A 24 4.54 6.67 -9.15
CA VAL A 24 3.51 6.48 -8.12
C VAL A 24 4.18 5.96 -6.86
N GLY A 25 4.14 6.71 -5.77
CA GLY A 25 4.59 6.26 -4.46
C GLY A 25 3.45 5.58 -3.70
N ALA A 26 3.67 4.39 -3.18
CA ALA A 26 2.74 3.77 -2.20
C ALA A 26 3.20 2.45 -1.63
N ALA A 27 2.61 1.92 -0.87
CA ALA A 27 2.06 1.34 0.35
C ALA A 27 2.29 -0.18 0.42
N ALA A 28 2.59 -0.68 1.59
CA ALA A 28 2.49 -2.09 1.94
C ALA A 28 1.00 -2.49 2.01
N CYS A 29 0.66 -3.62 1.47
CA CYS A 29 -0.69 -4.20 1.38
C CYS A 29 -1.72 -3.44 0.51
N SER A 30 -1.38 -2.33 -0.10
CA SER A 30 -2.29 -1.62 -1.01
C SER A 30 -1.52 -0.88 -2.09
N ALA A 31 -2.05 -0.90 -3.27
CA ALA A 31 -1.47 -0.27 -4.44
C ALA A 31 -2.28 0.96 -4.82
N LEU A 32 -1.60 2.08 -4.98
CA LEU A 32 -2.14 3.30 -5.58
C LEU A 32 -1.97 3.24 -7.09
N VAL A 33 -3.05 3.37 -7.81
CA VAL A 33 -3.02 3.65 -9.26
C VAL A 33 -4.04 4.72 -9.57
N GLY A 34 -3.60 5.70 -10.35
CA GLY A 34 -4.48 6.67 -10.98
C GLY A 34 -4.86 7.83 -10.07
N VAL A 35 -3.88 8.61 -9.66
CA VAL A 35 -4.10 10.00 -9.30
C VAL A 35 -3.39 10.84 -10.36
N ASP A 36 -4.01 11.00 -11.51
CA ASP A 36 -3.73 12.15 -12.34
C ASP A 36 -4.35 13.34 -11.60
N ASP A 37 -3.51 14.31 -11.26
CA ASP A 37 -3.85 15.63 -10.78
C ASP A 37 -4.40 15.79 -9.33
N VAL A 38 -3.50 15.91 -8.36
CA VAL A 38 -3.71 16.68 -7.13
C VAL A 38 -2.48 17.54 -6.84
N THR A 39 -2.55 18.87 -6.92
CA THR A 39 -1.43 19.82 -6.71
C THR A 39 -1.37 20.38 -5.29
N LEU A 40 -0.18 20.40 -4.70
CA LEU A 40 0.13 21.15 -3.47
C LEU A 40 0.53 22.60 -3.85
N ALA A 41 -0.25 23.59 -3.43
CA ALA A 41 0.10 24.99 -3.60
C ALA A 41 1.29 25.36 -2.71
N LYS A 42 2.35 25.94 -3.31
CA LYS A 42 3.43 26.60 -2.57
C LYS A 42 2.90 27.89 -1.92
N SER A 43 2.86 27.95 -0.60
CA SER A 43 2.68 29.17 0.16
C SER A 43 3.92 30.07 -0.01
N LYS A 44 3.75 31.25 -0.62
CA LYS A 44 4.69 32.38 -0.50
C LYS A 44 4.41 33.13 0.79
N ASP A 45 5.48 33.38 1.56
CA ASP A 45 5.50 34.14 2.80
C ASP A 45 4.66 35.43 2.76
N GLY A 46 3.96 35.69 3.84
CA GLY A 46 3.31 36.96 4.13
C GLY A 46 2.36 36.79 5.33
N GLY A 47 2.86 37.08 6.54
CA GLY A 47 2.13 36.93 7.79
C GLY A 47 0.75 37.60 7.79
N ARG A 48 -0.25 36.81 8.17
CA ARG A 48 -1.55 37.33 8.63
C ARG A 48 -2.18 36.36 9.62
N THR A 49 -2.59 36.90 10.74
CA THR A 49 -3.33 36.23 11.81
C THR A 49 -4.62 35.61 11.29
N VAL A 50 -4.83 34.34 11.64
CA VAL A 50 -6.03 33.57 11.29
C VAL A 50 -7.12 33.89 12.30
N THR A 51 -8.21 34.47 11.83
CA THR A 51 -9.51 34.44 12.49
C THR A 51 -10.32 33.30 11.86
N ASP A 52 -10.95 32.47 12.71
CA ASP A 52 -11.90 31.44 12.32
C ASP A 52 -13.07 32.04 11.54
N ASP A 53 -13.17 31.74 10.24
CA ASP A 53 -14.40 31.84 9.49
C ASP A 53 -14.46 30.76 8.41
N ALA A 54 -15.62 30.10 8.39
CA ALA A 54 -15.95 29.02 7.46
C ALA A 54 -16.27 29.60 6.08
N ASP A 55 -15.30 29.51 5.14
CA ASP A 55 -15.56 29.57 3.70
C ASP A 55 -14.42 28.83 2.97
N ALA A 56 -14.75 27.66 2.40
CA ALA A 56 -13.84 26.92 1.56
C ALA A 56 -13.78 27.58 0.17
N PRO A 57 -12.58 27.96 -0.34
CA PRO A 57 -12.46 28.44 -1.71
C PRO A 57 -12.64 27.29 -2.70
N ALA A 58 -13.49 27.51 -3.70
CA ALA A 58 -13.90 26.56 -4.74
C ALA A 58 -12.87 26.34 -5.86
N ASP A 59 -11.63 26.79 -5.71
CA ASP A 59 -10.58 26.69 -6.74
C ASP A 59 -9.29 26.12 -6.15
N ALA A 60 -9.31 24.82 -5.76
CA ALA A 60 -8.10 24.08 -5.48
C ALA A 60 -7.57 23.50 -6.80
N GLU A 61 -6.45 24.03 -7.28
CA GLU A 61 -5.72 23.48 -8.43
C GLU A 61 -5.36 22.01 -8.21
N PRO A 62 -5.38 21.14 -9.25
CA PRO A 62 -5.07 19.73 -9.11
C PRO A 62 -3.60 19.49 -8.72
N PHE A 63 -3.33 18.43 -7.94
CA PHE A 63 -1.99 18.03 -7.49
C PHE A 63 -1.17 17.49 -8.67
N ASP A 64 -0.07 18.14 -9.00
CA ASP A 64 0.88 17.65 -9.99
C ASP A 64 1.88 16.68 -9.34
N ALA A 65 1.68 15.37 -9.57
CA ALA A 65 2.60 14.32 -9.13
C ALA A 65 4.00 14.43 -9.77
N ALA A 66 4.17 15.22 -10.85
CA ALA A 66 5.46 15.47 -11.48
C ALA A 66 6.33 16.48 -10.71
N SER A 67 5.77 17.17 -9.70
CA SER A 67 6.50 18.14 -8.87
C SER A 67 7.08 17.57 -7.57
N LEU A 68 6.90 16.26 -7.30
CA LEU A 68 7.58 15.61 -6.18
C LEU A 68 9.09 15.52 -6.48
N PRO A 69 9.97 15.84 -5.53
CA PRO A 69 11.41 15.72 -5.74
C PRO A 69 11.76 14.27 -6.12
N GLU A 70 12.73 14.10 -7.02
CA GLU A 70 13.19 12.80 -7.59
C GLU A 70 13.63 11.73 -6.57
N ALA A 71 13.51 12.00 -5.28
CA ALA A 71 13.79 11.08 -4.19
C ALA A 71 12.53 10.36 -3.69
N SER A 72 11.71 9.78 -4.57
CA SER A 72 10.57 8.99 -4.13
C SER A 72 11.02 7.64 -3.56
N VAL A 73 11.29 7.64 -2.27
CA VAL A 73 11.51 6.44 -1.46
C VAL A 73 10.14 5.83 -1.18
N GLN A 74 9.94 4.55 -1.55
CA GLN A 74 8.70 3.85 -1.26
C GLN A 74 8.89 2.90 -0.10
N LEU A 75 8.07 3.03 0.94
CA LEU A 75 7.96 2.09 2.05
C LEU A 75 6.97 0.97 1.73
N ALA A 76 7.27 -0.24 2.17
CA ALA A 76 6.38 -1.39 2.17
C ALA A 76 6.63 -2.21 3.43
N LEU A 77 5.67 -2.23 4.34
CA LEU A 77 5.80 -2.94 5.60
C LEU A 77 5.02 -4.25 5.58
N GLY A 78 5.72 -5.33 5.90
CA GLY A 78 5.09 -6.61 6.17
C GLY A 78 4.66 -6.75 7.62
N TYR A 79 4.29 -7.97 8.06
CA TYR A 79 3.81 -8.15 9.43
C TYR A 79 4.89 -7.88 10.48
N LEU A 80 6.11 -8.42 10.30
CA LEU A 80 7.25 -8.27 11.23
C LEU A 80 8.53 -7.82 10.51
N HIS A 81 8.44 -7.36 9.27
CA HIS A 81 9.57 -6.83 8.51
C HIS A 81 9.17 -5.55 7.80
N SER A 82 10.14 -4.78 7.42
CA SER A 82 9.98 -3.53 6.71
C SER A 82 10.89 -3.52 5.50
N CYS A 83 10.42 -3.00 4.38
CA CYS A 83 11.21 -2.81 3.17
C CYS A 83 11.04 -1.38 2.65
N LEU A 84 12.06 -0.93 1.91
CA LEU A 84 12.13 0.38 1.33
C LEU A 84 12.76 0.28 -0.06
N ARG A 85 12.07 0.79 -1.07
CA ARG A 85 12.61 1.00 -2.41
C ARG A 85 13.23 2.38 -2.49
N LYS A 86 14.48 2.43 -2.89
CA LYS A 86 15.23 3.67 -3.13
C LYS A 86 14.88 4.25 -4.50
N SER A 87 15.16 5.53 -4.71
CA SER A 87 14.99 6.21 -6.01
C SER A 87 15.79 5.55 -7.15
N ASP A 88 16.92 4.94 -6.82
CA ASP A 88 17.78 4.21 -7.78
C ASP A 88 17.27 2.78 -8.12
N GLY A 89 16.09 2.39 -7.64
CA GLY A 89 15.47 1.10 -7.88
C GLY A 89 16.01 -0.05 -7.01
N ARG A 90 16.99 0.19 -6.14
CA ARG A 90 17.43 -0.81 -5.17
C ARG A 90 16.44 -0.90 -4.01
N VAL A 91 16.38 -2.07 -3.38
CA VAL A 91 15.51 -2.34 -2.23
C VAL A 91 16.36 -2.68 -1.02
N GLN A 92 15.96 -2.17 0.15
CA GLN A 92 16.50 -2.56 1.45
C GLN A 92 15.37 -3.08 2.33
N CYS A 93 15.63 -4.17 3.07
CA CYS A 93 14.69 -4.75 4.02
C CYS A 93 15.35 -4.95 5.39
N TRP A 94 14.54 -4.96 6.46
CA TRP A 94 14.95 -5.20 7.83
C TRP A 94 13.79 -5.77 8.66
N GLY A 95 14.08 -6.26 9.87
CA GLY A 95 13.13 -6.94 10.73
C GLY A 95 13.29 -8.46 10.66
N ASP A 96 12.18 -9.21 10.71
CA ASP A 96 12.15 -10.67 10.68
C ASP A 96 12.69 -11.24 9.36
N ASN A 97 13.46 -12.32 9.47
CA ASN A 97 14.00 -13.07 8.33
C ASN A 97 13.74 -14.59 8.42
N GLY A 98 12.85 -15.02 9.30
CA GLY A 98 12.59 -16.44 9.54
C GLY A 98 12.09 -17.23 8.31
N ALA A 99 11.53 -16.55 7.33
CA ALA A 99 11.08 -17.13 6.07
C ALA A 99 11.90 -16.65 4.85
N GLY A 100 12.97 -15.86 5.06
CA GLY A 100 13.78 -15.29 3.97
C GLY A 100 13.20 -13.99 3.39
N GLN A 101 12.28 -13.36 4.11
CA GLN A 101 11.57 -12.18 3.63
C GLN A 101 12.44 -10.92 3.49
N LEU A 102 13.70 -10.95 3.93
CA LEU A 102 14.66 -9.87 3.69
C LEU A 102 15.37 -9.98 2.33
N GLY A 103 15.29 -11.15 1.64
CA GLY A 103 15.85 -11.31 0.30
C GLY A 103 17.38 -11.22 0.24
N ASP A 104 18.07 -11.59 1.32
CA ASP A 104 19.52 -11.50 1.49
C ASP A 104 20.30 -12.66 0.86
N ALA A 105 19.58 -13.62 0.26
CA ALA A 105 20.11 -14.85 -0.34
C ALA A 105 20.90 -15.74 0.64
N VAL A 106 20.81 -15.50 1.95
CA VAL A 106 21.42 -16.35 2.98
C VAL A 106 20.66 -17.67 3.08
N SER A 107 21.35 -18.80 3.03
CA SER A 107 20.74 -20.12 3.11
C SER A 107 20.02 -20.33 4.45
N PHE A 108 18.85 -20.99 4.40
CA PHE A 108 18.14 -21.43 5.59
C PHE A 108 18.85 -22.64 6.21
N GLU A 109 19.78 -22.44 7.10
CA GLU A 109 20.17 -23.50 8.00
C GLU A 109 19.07 -23.73 9.03
N ALA A 110 18.68 -24.97 9.22
CA ALA A 110 17.53 -25.34 10.02
C ALA A 110 17.59 -24.71 11.43
N GLY A 111 16.66 -23.79 11.72
CA GLY A 111 16.40 -23.24 13.04
C GLY A 111 17.00 -21.85 13.35
N ALA A 112 17.86 -21.27 12.49
CA ALA A 112 18.42 -19.94 12.76
C ALA A 112 17.50 -18.83 12.25
N ARG A 113 16.83 -18.13 13.16
CA ARG A 113 16.12 -16.88 12.89
C ARG A 113 17.13 -15.74 13.06
N VAL A 114 17.52 -15.09 11.98
CA VAL A 114 18.46 -13.95 12.02
C VAL A 114 17.73 -12.69 11.56
N PRO A 115 17.07 -11.96 12.46
CA PRO A 115 16.43 -10.70 12.14
C PRO A 115 17.50 -9.61 11.92
N ALA A 116 17.28 -8.71 10.97
CA ALA A 116 18.10 -7.54 10.75
C ALA A 116 17.50 -6.32 11.47
N LYS A 117 18.29 -5.69 12.34
CA LYS A 117 17.87 -4.51 13.11
C LYS A 117 18.11 -3.19 12.37
N VAL A 118 18.75 -3.26 11.21
CA VAL A 118 19.09 -2.14 10.35
C VAL A 118 18.87 -2.54 8.88
N PRO A 119 18.59 -1.58 7.98
CA PRO A 119 18.34 -1.86 6.57
C PRO A 119 19.48 -2.62 5.87
N GLN A 120 19.14 -3.69 5.14
CA GLN A 120 20.06 -4.49 4.34
C GLN A 120 19.55 -4.59 2.90
N PHE A 121 20.45 -4.57 1.90
CA PHE A 121 20.07 -4.66 0.50
C PHE A 121 19.53 -6.04 0.13
N VAL A 122 18.43 -6.05 -0.63
CA VAL A 122 17.91 -7.24 -1.31
C VAL A 122 18.83 -7.58 -2.49
N ALA A 123 19.32 -8.81 -2.52
CA ALA A 123 20.22 -9.27 -3.58
C ALA A 123 19.48 -9.39 -4.93
N GLY A 124 20.08 -8.89 -6.01
CA GLY A 124 19.57 -9.05 -7.38
C GLY A 124 18.43 -8.10 -7.78
N ILE A 125 18.09 -7.08 -6.97
CA ILE A 125 17.12 -6.04 -7.30
C ILE A 125 17.84 -4.68 -7.43
N THR A 126 17.77 -4.10 -8.64
CA THR A 126 18.41 -2.80 -8.96
C THR A 126 17.49 -1.86 -9.79
N ASP A 127 16.32 -2.32 -10.18
CA ASP A 127 15.42 -1.65 -11.12
C ASP A 127 13.94 -1.76 -10.69
N ALA A 128 13.69 -1.92 -9.39
CA ALA A 128 12.33 -1.92 -8.85
C ALA A 128 11.66 -0.55 -9.07
N VAL A 129 10.44 -0.58 -9.58
CA VAL A 129 9.57 0.60 -9.75
C VAL A 129 8.45 0.63 -8.73
N GLN A 130 8.10 -0.54 -8.15
CA GLN A 130 7.08 -0.65 -7.10
C GLN A 130 7.42 -1.83 -6.19
N LEU A 131 7.09 -1.71 -4.90
CA LEU A 131 7.40 -2.68 -3.84
C LEU A 131 6.15 -2.94 -3.01
N ALA A 132 5.91 -4.20 -2.63
CA ALA A 132 4.89 -4.61 -1.68
C ALA A 132 5.44 -5.67 -0.72
N SER A 133 4.96 -5.66 0.53
CA SER A 133 5.31 -6.64 1.55
C SER A 133 4.06 -7.18 2.24
N GLY A 134 3.93 -8.50 2.31
CA GLY A 134 2.85 -9.23 2.98
C GLY A 134 3.23 -9.72 4.37
N LEU A 135 2.62 -10.83 4.84
CA LEU A 135 2.93 -11.37 6.16
C LEU A 135 4.43 -11.68 6.30
N SER A 136 4.98 -12.51 5.44
CA SER A 136 6.38 -12.97 5.44
C SER A 136 6.92 -13.20 4.01
N HIS A 137 6.42 -12.45 3.03
CA HIS A 137 6.96 -12.40 1.69
C HIS A 137 6.91 -10.97 1.17
N SER A 138 7.75 -10.67 0.21
CA SER A 138 7.80 -9.37 -0.44
C SER A 138 7.91 -9.55 -1.94
N CYS A 139 7.39 -8.59 -2.69
CA CYS A 139 7.40 -8.59 -4.16
C CYS A 139 7.73 -7.20 -4.69
N VAL A 140 8.33 -7.15 -5.87
CA VAL A 140 8.57 -5.92 -6.62
C VAL A 140 8.07 -6.05 -8.05
N VAL A 141 7.62 -4.93 -8.60
CA VAL A 141 7.52 -4.75 -10.06
C VAL A 141 8.83 -4.13 -10.52
N ARG A 142 9.44 -4.71 -11.55
CA ARG A 142 10.65 -4.18 -12.20
C ARG A 142 10.27 -3.21 -13.33
N SER A 143 11.21 -2.39 -13.76
CA SER A 143 11.02 -1.38 -14.83
C SER A 143 10.46 -1.96 -16.13
N GLY A 144 10.72 -3.26 -16.42
CA GLY A 144 10.16 -3.98 -17.56
C GLY A 144 8.78 -4.61 -17.32
N GLY A 145 8.09 -4.34 -16.18
CA GLY A 145 6.78 -4.90 -15.87
C GLY A 145 6.78 -6.36 -15.42
N THR A 146 7.95 -6.98 -15.19
CA THR A 146 8.05 -8.30 -14.57
C THR A 146 7.96 -8.20 -13.06
N VAL A 147 7.41 -9.23 -12.41
CA VAL A 147 7.31 -9.30 -10.96
C VAL A 147 8.31 -10.31 -10.41
N MET A 148 9.02 -9.91 -9.34
CA MET A 148 9.91 -10.77 -8.56
C MET A 148 9.42 -10.83 -7.13
N CYS A 149 9.41 -12.02 -6.52
CA CYS A 149 9.00 -12.23 -5.13
C CYS A 149 10.04 -13.03 -4.34
N TRP A 150 10.01 -12.93 -3.00
CA TRP A 150 10.84 -13.71 -2.08
C TRP A 150 10.17 -13.84 -0.71
N GLY A 151 10.64 -14.80 0.11
CA GLY A 151 10.09 -15.09 1.43
C GLY A 151 9.36 -16.42 1.50
N ILE A 152 8.30 -16.50 2.31
CA ILE A 152 7.47 -17.70 2.49
C ILE A 152 6.70 -18.04 1.22
N ASN A 153 6.48 -19.35 0.98
CA ASN A 153 5.81 -19.86 -0.23
C ASN A 153 4.91 -21.09 0.02
N SER A 154 4.47 -21.32 1.24
CA SER A 154 3.73 -22.55 1.60
C SER A 154 2.42 -22.74 0.81
N PHE A 155 1.85 -21.66 0.29
CA PHE A 155 0.63 -21.67 -0.53
C PHE A 155 0.90 -21.33 -2.00
N GLY A 156 2.16 -21.09 -2.38
CA GLY A 156 2.50 -20.65 -3.73
C GLY A 156 2.45 -19.12 -3.92
N GLN A 157 2.49 -18.34 -2.84
CA GLN A 157 2.38 -16.86 -2.88
C GLN A 157 3.54 -16.15 -3.59
N LEU A 158 4.66 -16.84 -3.87
CA LEU A 158 5.74 -16.32 -4.73
C LEU A 158 5.41 -16.42 -6.23
N GLY A 159 4.44 -17.24 -6.63
CA GLY A 159 3.97 -17.31 -8.02
C GLY A 159 4.96 -17.97 -9.01
N ASP A 160 5.98 -18.65 -8.53
CA ASP A 160 7.02 -19.32 -9.31
C ASP A 160 6.65 -20.75 -9.77
N GLY A 161 5.40 -21.17 -9.53
CA GLY A 161 4.89 -22.50 -9.81
C GLY A 161 5.20 -23.52 -8.72
N THR A 162 5.91 -23.15 -7.65
CA THR A 162 6.30 -24.01 -6.53
C THR A 162 5.58 -23.62 -5.24
N LYS A 163 5.81 -24.41 -4.17
CA LYS A 163 5.46 -24.07 -2.79
C LYS A 163 6.70 -24.00 -1.87
N GLN A 164 7.87 -23.81 -2.44
CA GLN A 164 9.13 -23.74 -1.72
C GLN A 164 9.46 -22.28 -1.38
N ARG A 165 9.70 -21.99 -0.09
CA ARG A 165 10.17 -20.66 0.35
C ARG A 165 11.51 -20.30 -0.29
N SER A 166 11.75 -19.03 -0.52
CA SER A 166 13.01 -18.56 -1.10
C SER A 166 13.52 -17.30 -0.40
N SER A 167 14.77 -17.33 0.06
CA SER A 167 15.52 -16.14 0.51
C SER A 167 16.13 -15.36 -0.66
N SER A 168 16.12 -15.93 -1.86
CA SER A 168 16.51 -15.27 -3.10
C SER A 168 15.26 -14.82 -3.87
N VAL A 169 15.41 -13.79 -4.67
CA VAL A 169 14.32 -13.31 -5.52
C VAL A 169 14.00 -14.33 -6.62
N VAL A 170 12.73 -14.67 -6.80
CA VAL A 170 12.23 -15.58 -7.84
C VAL A 170 11.25 -14.87 -8.76
N ALA A 171 11.25 -15.22 -10.05
CA ALA A 171 10.35 -14.61 -11.03
C ALA A 171 8.92 -15.21 -10.93
N VAL A 172 7.92 -14.36 -10.99
CA VAL A 172 6.52 -14.79 -11.10
C VAL A 172 6.22 -15.25 -12.52
N GLY A 173 5.75 -16.49 -12.66
CA GLY A 173 5.41 -17.05 -13.96
C GLY A 173 4.14 -16.44 -14.56
N GLY A 174 4.17 -16.11 -15.86
CA GLY A 174 2.98 -15.66 -16.59
C GLY A 174 2.48 -14.25 -16.24
N VAL A 175 3.32 -13.43 -15.61
CA VAL A 175 3.04 -12.00 -15.33
C VAL A 175 4.01 -11.13 -16.12
N THR A 176 3.49 -10.36 -17.05
CA THR A 176 4.18 -9.33 -17.82
C THR A 176 3.37 -8.04 -17.76
N ASP A 177 4.00 -6.91 -18.02
CA ASP A 177 3.34 -5.59 -18.02
C ASP A 177 2.60 -5.27 -16.71
N ALA A 178 3.08 -5.81 -15.57
CA ALA A 178 2.57 -5.42 -14.28
C ALA A 178 2.90 -3.95 -14.00
N VAL A 179 1.92 -3.21 -13.47
CA VAL A 179 2.08 -1.83 -13.03
C VAL A 179 2.06 -1.73 -11.52
N VAL A 180 1.38 -2.68 -10.86
CA VAL A 180 1.30 -2.76 -9.40
C VAL A 180 1.33 -4.23 -8.98
N VAL A 181 2.03 -4.54 -7.88
CA VAL A 181 1.87 -5.77 -7.12
C VAL A 181 1.34 -5.44 -5.72
N ALA A 182 0.40 -6.22 -5.23
CA ALA A 182 -0.14 -6.14 -3.88
C ALA A 182 -0.03 -7.52 -3.21
N THR A 183 0.41 -7.53 -1.95
CA THR A 183 0.69 -8.74 -1.19
C THR A 183 -0.22 -8.82 0.03
N GLY A 184 -0.99 -9.89 0.11
CA GLY A 184 -1.77 -10.23 1.31
C GLY A 184 -0.95 -11.09 2.29
N THR A 185 -1.64 -11.75 3.22
CA THR A 185 -0.98 -12.64 4.19
C THR A 185 -0.30 -13.82 3.51
N SER A 186 -1.00 -14.50 2.62
CA SER A 186 -0.54 -15.73 1.96
C SER A 186 -0.92 -15.78 0.47
N PHE A 187 -1.21 -14.68 -0.13
CA PHE A 187 -1.50 -14.55 -1.57
C PHE A 187 -0.99 -13.22 -2.10
N THR A 188 -0.91 -13.12 -3.39
CA THR A 188 -0.39 -11.94 -4.10
C THR A 188 -1.28 -11.66 -5.30
N CYS A 189 -1.49 -10.39 -5.63
CA CYS A 189 -2.16 -9.95 -6.85
C CYS A 189 -1.29 -8.95 -7.61
N ALA A 190 -1.37 -8.98 -8.93
CA ALA A 190 -0.76 -7.98 -9.80
C ALA A 190 -1.82 -7.33 -10.68
N LEU A 191 -1.79 -6.00 -10.73
CA LEU A 191 -2.51 -5.21 -11.71
C LEU A 191 -1.64 -5.09 -12.97
N ILE A 192 -2.19 -5.50 -14.08
CA ILE A 192 -1.55 -5.51 -15.39
C ILE A 192 -1.99 -4.26 -16.17
N LYS A 193 -1.11 -3.69 -16.94
CA LYS A 193 -1.42 -2.60 -17.86
C LYS A 193 -2.66 -2.95 -18.69
N GLY A 194 -3.65 -2.04 -18.72
CA GLY A 194 -4.95 -2.30 -19.35
C GLY A 194 -6.03 -2.79 -18.40
N GLY A 195 -5.75 -2.89 -17.08
CA GLY A 195 -6.79 -3.07 -16.06
C GLY A 195 -7.20 -4.51 -15.79
N THR A 196 -6.41 -5.50 -16.21
CA THR A 196 -6.56 -6.91 -15.80
C THR A 196 -5.84 -7.14 -14.48
N VAL A 197 -6.43 -7.93 -13.58
CA VAL A 197 -5.78 -8.37 -12.33
C VAL A 197 -5.55 -9.87 -12.39
N LYS A 198 -4.36 -10.30 -11.97
CA LYS A 198 -4.00 -11.71 -11.76
C LYS A 198 -3.62 -11.93 -10.31
N CYS A 199 -4.11 -13.01 -9.69
CA CYS A 199 -3.78 -13.37 -8.31
C CYS A 199 -3.24 -14.80 -8.20
N TRP A 200 -2.46 -15.08 -7.15
CA TRP A 200 -1.88 -16.39 -6.87
C TRP A 200 -1.59 -16.56 -5.36
N GLY A 201 -1.39 -17.79 -4.90
CA GLY A 201 -1.20 -18.15 -3.52
C GLY A 201 -2.41 -18.84 -2.92
N ALA A 202 -2.70 -18.60 -1.64
CA ALA A 202 -3.81 -19.18 -0.89
C ALA A 202 -5.17 -18.71 -1.43
N ASN A 203 -6.17 -19.64 -1.42
CA ASN A 203 -7.51 -19.35 -1.95
C ASN A 203 -8.68 -19.94 -1.12
N TYR A 204 -8.45 -20.39 0.08
CA TYR A 204 -9.47 -21.10 0.89
C TYR A 204 -10.71 -20.25 1.24
N SER A 205 -10.63 -18.93 1.10
CA SER A 205 -11.77 -17.98 1.23
C SER A 205 -12.19 -17.34 -0.12
N GLY A 206 -11.67 -17.83 -1.24
CA GLY A 206 -11.93 -17.23 -2.56
C GLY A 206 -11.19 -15.92 -2.81
N GLN A 207 -10.14 -15.61 -2.05
CA GLN A 207 -9.39 -14.36 -2.15
C GLN A 207 -8.66 -14.14 -3.48
N LEU A 208 -8.50 -15.17 -4.31
CA LEU A 208 -7.98 -15.06 -5.67
C LEU A 208 -9.03 -14.56 -6.67
N GLY A 209 -10.34 -14.57 -6.34
CA GLY A 209 -11.40 -14.07 -7.19
C GLY A 209 -11.62 -14.87 -8.47
N ASP A 210 -11.19 -16.12 -8.54
CA ASP A 210 -11.25 -17.01 -9.70
C ASP A 210 -12.45 -17.96 -9.70
N ASN A 211 -13.47 -17.67 -8.85
CA ASN A 211 -14.65 -18.48 -8.62
C ASN A 211 -14.33 -19.89 -8.08
N SER A 212 -13.25 -20.03 -7.30
CA SER A 212 -12.85 -21.27 -6.65
C SER A 212 -12.32 -21.01 -5.24
N LYS A 213 -12.01 -22.10 -4.51
CA LYS A 213 -11.28 -22.09 -3.24
C LYS A 213 -9.98 -22.88 -3.32
N ILE A 214 -9.40 -23.01 -4.51
CA ILE A 214 -8.21 -23.81 -4.77
C ILE A 214 -7.00 -22.89 -4.83
N ASP A 215 -5.98 -23.16 -4.00
CA ASP A 215 -4.70 -22.46 -4.03
C ASP A 215 -4.06 -22.51 -5.42
N ARG A 216 -3.42 -21.42 -5.82
CA ARG A 216 -2.73 -21.30 -7.12
C ARG A 216 -1.26 -20.94 -6.91
N PRO A 217 -0.31 -21.83 -7.16
CA PRO A 217 1.11 -21.48 -7.11
C PRO A 217 1.59 -20.69 -8.33
N SER A 218 0.71 -20.42 -9.29
CA SER A 218 0.96 -19.62 -10.49
C SER A 218 -0.15 -18.60 -10.69
N ALA A 219 0.15 -17.46 -11.30
CA ALA A 219 -0.77 -16.37 -11.51
C ALA A 219 -1.99 -16.77 -12.36
N ALA A 220 -3.19 -16.50 -11.86
CA ALA A 220 -4.47 -16.74 -12.53
C ALA A 220 -5.31 -15.45 -12.60
N PRO A 221 -6.09 -15.22 -13.67
CA PRO A 221 -6.90 -14.02 -13.80
C PRO A 221 -8.05 -14.00 -12.79
N VAL A 222 -8.29 -12.81 -12.20
CA VAL A 222 -9.51 -12.53 -11.41
C VAL A 222 -10.70 -12.51 -12.39
N GLN A 223 -11.74 -13.28 -12.09
CA GLN A 223 -12.91 -13.34 -12.95
C GLN A 223 -13.82 -12.13 -12.76
N GLN A 224 -14.58 -11.74 -13.79
CA GLN A 224 -15.57 -10.67 -13.78
C GLN A 224 -14.98 -9.29 -13.35
N LEU A 225 -13.66 -9.10 -13.52
CA LEU A 225 -12.97 -7.84 -13.21
C LEU A 225 -12.28 -7.31 -14.48
N THR A 226 -12.68 -6.13 -14.91
CA THR A 226 -12.07 -5.40 -16.02
C THR A 226 -11.95 -3.93 -15.68
N GLY A 227 -11.00 -3.25 -16.31
CA GLY A 227 -10.81 -1.81 -16.11
C GLY A 227 -10.40 -1.45 -14.67
N ALA A 228 -9.68 -2.35 -13.98
CA ALA A 228 -9.12 -2.04 -12.67
C ALA A 228 -8.04 -0.96 -12.80
N THR A 229 -8.10 0.03 -11.91
CA THR A 229 -7.14 1.13 -11.78
C THR A 229 -6.38 1.06 -10.47
N GLY A 230 -6.83 0.25 -9.50
CA GLY A 230 -6.18 0.00 -8.24
C GLY A 230 -6.51 -1.39 -7.70
N ILE A 231 -5.62 -1.94 -6.85
CA ILE A 231 -5.77 -3.23 -6.20
C ILE A 231 -5.25 -3.14 -4.76
N ALA A 232 -5.99 -3.70 -3.82
CA ALA A 232 -5.58 -3.89 -2.43
C ALA A 232 -5.82 -5.34 -2.03
N THR A 233 -4.91 -5.88 -1.23
CA THR A 233 -4.97 -7.24 -0.71
C THR A 233 -4.82 -7.22 0.81
N ALA A 234 -5.51 -8.14 1.46
CA ALA A 234 -5.58 -8.26 2.91
C ALA A 234 -5.16 -9.66 3.39
N GLU A 235 -5.65 -10.08 4.55
CA GLU A 235 -5.40 -11.44 5.03
C GLU A 235 -6.10 -12.48 4.14
N HIS A 236 -7.40 -12.30 3.86
CA HIS A 236 -8.24 -13.27 3.17
C HIS A 236 -9.27 -12.62 2.22
N HIS A 237 -9.09 -11.35 1.88
CA HIS A 237 -9.94 -10.65 0.93
C HIS A 237 -9.11 -9.68 0.09
N ALA A 238 -9.67 -9.24 -1.00
CA ALA A 238 -9.07 -8.26 -1.88
C ALA A 238 -10.12 -7.28 -2.40
N CYS A 239 -9.69 -6.08 -2.76
CA CYS A 239 -10.53 -5.03 -3.32
C CYS A 239 -9.85 -4.38 -4.52
N ALA A 240 -10.62 -3.99 -5.52
CA ALA A 240 -10.13 -3.25 -6.68
C ALA A 240 -10.95 -1.98 -6.87
N ILE A 241 -10.29 -0.92 -7.30
CA ILE A 241 -10.93 0.27 -7.85
C ILE A 241 -11.11 0.01 -9.36
N VAL A 242 -12.29 0.31 -9.89
CA VAL A 242 -12.60 0.14 -11.31
C VAL A 242 -13.23 1.40 -11.90
N GLY A 243 -12.95 1.66 -13.16
CA GLY A 243 -13.51 2.82 -13.87
C GLY A 243 -13.22 4.15 -13.12
N ASN A 244 -14.27 4.92 -12.89
CA ASN A 244 -14.18 6.25 -12.27
C ASN A 244 -14.34 6.20 -10.75
N GLY A 245 -13.69 5.24 -10.06
CA GLY A 245 -13.68 5.19 -8.60
C GLY A 245 -14.75 4.32 -7.97
N ALA A 246 -15.38 3.40 -8.70
CA ALA A 246 -16.19 2.35 -8.10
C ALA A 246 -15.30 1.27 -7.47
N VAL A 247 -15.77 0.65 -6.37
CA VAL A 247 -15.01 -0.37 -5.65
C VAL A 247 -15.70 -1.72 -5.76
N LYS A 248 -14.91 -2.78 -5.99
CA LYS A 248 -15.35 -4.18 -5.93
C LYS A 248 -14.44 -4.94 -4.98
N CYS A 249 -15.02 -5.74 -4.07
CA CYS A 249 -14.27 -6.57 -3.13
C CYS A 249 -14.69 -8.05 -3.24
N TRP A 250 -13.79 -8.97 -2.85
CA TRP A 250 -14.04 -10.41 -2.87
C TRP A 250 -13.18 -11.14 -1.83
N GLY A 251 -13.53 -12.37 -1.52
CA GLY A 251 -12.89 -13.19 -0.51
C GLY A 251 -13.75 -13.30 0.75
N LYS A 252 -13.11 -13.40 1.91
CA LYS A 252 -13.71 -13.54 3.24
C LYS A 252 -14.56 -12.33 3.63
N ASN A 253 -15.68 -12.57 4.36
CA ASN A 253 -16.64 -11.51 4.71
C ASN A 253 -17.35 -11.68 6.07
N ASP A 254 -16.88 -12.51 6.96
CA ASP A 254 -17.52 -12.77 8.26
C ASP A 254 -17.63 -11.54 9.17
N GLU A 255 -16.78 -10.54 8.98
CA GLU A 255 -16.82 -9.24 9.67
C GLU A 255 -17.45 -8.12 8.82
N GLY A 256 -17.94 -8.44 7.62
CA GLY A 256 -18.44 -7.46 6.67
C GLY A 256 -17.36 -6.71 5.89
N GLN A 257 -16.12 -7.23 5.85
CA GLN A 257 -14.96 -6.59 5.24
C GLN A 257 -15.06 -6.37 3.72
N LEU A 258 -16.05 -6.96 3.04
CA LEU A 258 -16.35 -6.66 1.63
C LEU A 258 -17.20 -5.39 1.44
N GLY A 259 -17.84 -4.86 2.48
CA GLY A 259 -18.55 -3.58 2.44
C GLY A 259 -19.85 -3.58 1.61
N ASN A 260 -20.34 -4.74 1.21
CA ASN A 260 -21.49 -4.90 0.32
C ASN A 260 -22.84 -5.04 1.02
N GLY A 261 -22.91 -4.71 2.33
CA GLY A 261 -24.13 -4.82 3.14
C GLY A 261 -24.39 -6.22 3.67
N SER A 262 -23.49 -7.20 3.47
CA SER A 262 -23.63 -8.58 3.93
C SER A 262 -22.39 -9.05 4.71
N THR A 263 -22.49 -10.24 5.30
CA THR A 263 -21.35 -10.95 5.93
C THR A 263 -21.05 -12.28 5.21
N ILE A 264 -21.55 -12.44 4.00
CA ILE A 264 -21.35 -13.65 3.18
C ILE A 264 -20.11 -13.45 2.31
N GLU A 265 -19.20 -14.43 2.31
CA GLU A 265 -18.02 -14.44 1.44
C GLU A 265 -18.39 -14.38 -0.05
N SER A 266 -17.50 -13.87 -0.89
CA SER A 266 -17.66 -13.88 -2.34
C SER A 266 -16.41 -14.41 -3.03
N LEU A 267 -16.58 -15.36 -3.92
CA LEU A 267 -15.50 -15.96 -4.71
C LEU A 267 -15.15 -15.14 -5.96
N VAL A 268 -15.89 -14.07 -6.22
CA VAL A 268 -15.72 -13.16 -7.37
C VAL A 268 -15.94 -11.70 -6.91
N PRO A 269 -15.39 -10.72 -7.63
CA PRO A 269 -15.55 -9.30 -7.32
C PRO A 269 -17.01 -8.83 -7.20
N THR A 270 -17.42 -8.36 -6.02
CA THR A 270 -18.74 -7.85 -5.70
C THR A 270 -18.70 -6.34 -5.51
N PRO A 271 -19.61 -5.55 -6.16
CA PRO A 271 -19.58 -4.10 -6.06
C PRO A 271 -20.04 -3.57 -4.70
N ILE A 272 -19.49 -2.43 -4.28
CA ILE A 272 -19.94 -1.63 -3.14
C ILE A 272 -20.71 -0.43 -3.70
N ALA A 273 -22.04 -0.51 -3.69
CA ALA A 273 -22.88 0.47 -4.36
C ALA A 273 -22.88 1.87 -3.74
N SER A 274 -22.48 1.99 -2.46
CA SER A 274 -22.48 3.25 -1.71
C SER A 274 -21.21 4.08 -1.90
N LEU A 275 -20.18 3.57 -2.61
CA LEU A 275 -18.91 4.26 -2.82
C LEU A 275 -18.74 4.68 -4.27
N THR A 276 -18.42 5.95 -4.47
CA THR A 276 -18.07 6.56 -5.75
C THR A 276 -16.84 7.46 -5.56
N ASP A 277 -16.18 7.84 -6.64
CA ASP A 277 -15.02 8.75 -6.63
C ASP A 277 -13.87 8.30 -5.71
N ILE A 278 -13.75 6.98 -5.47
CA ILE A 278 -12.67 6.43 -4.66
C ILE A 278 -11.35 6.50 -5.44
N VAL A 279 -10.35 7.09 -4.80
CA VAL A 279 -8.99 7.25 -5.35
C VAL A 279 -8.00 6.27 -4.74
N GLN A 280 -8.28 5.75 -3.55
CA GLN A 280 -7.46 4.73 -2.89
C GLN A 280 -8.34 3.76 -2.11
N VAL A 281 -8.03 2.47 -2.19
CA VAL A 281 -8.58 1.44 -1.32
C VAL A 281 -7.42 0.71 -0.63
N VAL A 282 -7.57 0.43 0.64
CA VAL A 282 -6.60 -0.29 1.48
C VAL A 282 -7.32 -1.34 2.28
N ALA A 283 -6.74 -2.53 2.39
CA ALA A 283 -7.36 -3.66 3.04
C ALA A 283 -6.39 -4.33 4.02
N ALA A 284 -6.88 -4.69 5.19
CA ALA A 284 -6.11 -5.31 6.26
C ALA A 284 -6.73 -6.64 6.68
N SER A 285 -6.38 -7.16 7.87
CA SER A 285 -6.82 -8.48 8.35
C SER A 285 -8.33 -8.71 8.15
N ARG A 286 -9.16 -7.86 8.78
CA ARG A 286 -10.63 -8.03 8.81
C ARG A 286 -11.39 -6.73 8.58
N PHE A 287 -10.73 -5.69 8.06
CA PHE A 287 -11.36 -4.42 7.73
C PHE A 287 -10.76 -3.81 6.47
N THR A 288 -11.46 -2.88 5.91
CA THR A 288 -11.08 -2.18 4.68
C THR A 288 -11.36 -0.70 4.84
N CYS A 289 -10.53 0.15 4.26
CA CYS A 289 -10.78 1.59 4.18
C CYS A 289 -10.65 2.08 2.72
N ALA A 290 -11.37 3.12 2.39
CA ALA A 290 -11.32 3.81 1.10
C ALA A 290 -11.17 5.31 1.32
N LEU A 291 -10.39 5.94 0.47
CA LEU A 291 -10.23 7.39 0.38
C LEU A 291 -11.01 7.91 -0.82
N GLU A 292 -11.93 8.79 -0.57
CA GLU A 292 -12.64 9.54 -1.60
C GLU A 292 -11.79 10.72 -2.09
N ARG A 293 -11.95 11.16 -3.33
CA ARG A 293 -11.25 12.32 -3.93
C ARG A 293 -11.42 13.61 -3.11
N SER A 294 -12.53 13.76 -2.39
CA SER A 294 -12.80 14.87 -1.46
C SER A 294 -11.80 14.92 -0.28
N GLY A 295 -11.14 13.81 0.05
CA GLY A 295 -10.33 13.62 1.25
C GLY A 295 -11.08 12.92 2.39
N GLN A 296 -12.35 12.56 2.19
CA GLN A 296 -13.12 11.78 3.16
C GLN A 296 -12.66 10.34 3.18
N VAL A 297 -12.52 9.77 4.39
CA VAL A 297 -12.15 8.38 4.61
C VAL A 297 -13.37 7.57 5.06
N HIS A 298 -13.59 6.43 4.43
CA HIS A 298 -14.64 5.46 4.76
C HIS A 298 -14.00 4.14 5.16
N CYS A 299 -14.42 3.55 6.29
CA CYS A 299 -13.91 2.24 6.74
C CYS A 299 -15.07 1.29 7.08
N TRP A 300 -14.86 -0.02 6.91
CA TRP A 300 -15.85 -1.06 7.19
C TRP A 300 -15.18 -2.39 7.55
N GLY A 301 -15.94 -3.32 8.15
CA GLY A 301 -15.46 -4.59 8.64
C GLY A 301 -15.38 -4.64 10.16
N ALA A 302 -14.36 -5.31 10.71
CA ALA A 302 -14.14 -5.44 12.16
C ALA A 302 -13.84 -4.09 12.83
N ASN A 303 -14.31 -3.91 14.06
CA ASN A 303 -14.10 -2.68 14.85
C ASN A 303 -13.88 -2.91 16.35
N THR A 304 -13.47 -4.10 16.75
CA THR A 304 -13.26 -4.44 18.16
C THR A 304 -12.21 -3.57 18.87
N LEU A 305 -11.26 -3.02 18.12
CA LEU A 305 -10.20 -2.12 18.60
C LEU A 305 -10.35 -0.69 18.08
N GLY A 306 -11.53 -0.35 17.53
CA GLY A 306 -11.78 0.98 16.99
C GLY A 306 -11.08 1.29 15.67
N GLN A 307 -10.67 0.25 14.91
CA GLN A 307 -9.92 0.37 13.66
C GLN A 307 -10.71 1.07 12.54
N LEU A 308 -12.02 1.24 12.67
CA LEU A 308 -12.82 2.02 11.73
C LEU A 308 -12.73 3.54 11.98
N GLY A 309 -12.11 4.00 13.08
CA GLY A 309 -11.91 5.43 13.34
C GLY A 309 -13.19 6.25 13.61
N THR A 310 -14.28 5.58 13.94
CA THR A 310 -15.59 6.20 14.21
C THR A 310 -15.73 6.75 15.64
N GLY A 311 -14.73 6.52 16.49
CA GLY A 311 -14.67 7.00 17.86
C GLY A 311 -15.18 6.01 18.91
N SER A 312 -15.80 4.90 18.52
CA SER A 312 -16.31 3.87 19.43
C SER A 312 -16.05 2.48 18.87
N PRO A 313 -15.35 1.60 19.62
CA PRO A 313 -15.24 0.19 19.26
C PRO A 313 -16.61 -0.50 19.32
N ASN A 314 -16.78 -1.55 18.50
CA ASN A 314 -17.92 -2.46 18.60
C ASN A 314 -17.52 -3.86 18.12
N ALA A 315 -18.15 -4.88 18.64
CA ALA A 315 -17.85 -6.27 18.32
C ALA A 315 -18.75 -6.84 17.19
N ALA A 316 -19.77 -6.09 16.77
CA ALA A 316 -20.64 -6.52 15.68
C ALA A 316 -19.97 -6.28 14.31
N PRO A 317 -20.19 -7.15 13.32
CA PRO A 317 -19.76 -6.89 11.95
C PRO A 317 -20.31 -5.57 11.40
N ASN A 318 -19.47 -4.84 10.65
CA ASN A 318 -19.85 -3.57 10.01
C ASN A 318 -19.78 -3.73 8.48
N PRO A 319 -20.83 -4.27 7.84
CA PRO A 319 -20.82 -4.65 6.44
C PRO A 319 -21.03 -3.48 5.47
N SER A 320 -21.11 -2.26 5.97
CA SER A 320 -21.28 -1.05 5.16
C SER A 320 -20.25 0.00 5.52
N PRO A 321 -19.75 0.77 4.52
CA PRO A 321 -18.79 1.84 4.75
C PRO A 321 -19.32 2.89 5.74
N ALA A 322 -18.51 3.17 6.78
CA ALA A 322 -18.77 4.21 7.76
C ALA A 322 -17.75 5.35 7.59
N VAL A 323 -18.20 6.58 7.72
CA VAL A 323 -17.36 7.79 7.64
C VAL A 323 -16.52 7.93 8.90
N THR A 324 -15.21 8.10 8.74
CA THR A 324 -14.28 8.40 9.84
C THR A 324 -14.28 9.90 10.18
N ALA A 325 -13.59 10.27 11.26
CA ALA A 325 -13.39 11.68 11.63
C ALA A 325 -12.27 12.38 10.81
N VAL A 326 -11.80 11.79 9.71
CA VAL A 326 -10.78 12.38 8.81
C VAL A 326 -11.46 12.74 7.49
N SER A 327 -11.45 14.02 7.12
CA SER A 327 -12.11 14.56 5.92
C SER A 327 -11.17 15.30 4.96
N ASP A 328 -9.88 15.38 5.28
CA ASP A 328 -8.86 16.08 4.49
C ASP A 328 -7.62 15.19 4.23
N ALA A 329 -7.83 13.87 4.19
CA ALA A 329 -6.77 12.93 3.87
C ALA A 329 -6.32 13.08 2.41
N ILE A 330 -5.02 12.92 2.18
CA ILE A 330 -4.43 12.78 0.84
C ILE A 330 -3.95 11.36 0.58
N ALA A 331 -3.82 10.54 1.65
CA ALA A 331 -3.47 9.13 1.54
C ALA A 331 -3.86 8.39 2.82
N ILE A 332 -4.15 7.09 2.72
CA ILE A 332 -4.50 6.20 3.83
C ILE A 332 -3.73 4.89 3.75
N TRP A 333 -3.46 4.28 4.91
CA TRP A 333 -2.88 2.95 5.05
C TRP A 333 -3.49 2.19 6.22
N VAL A 334 -3.46 0.89 6.14
CA VAL A 334 -3.97 0.01 7.19
C VAL A 334 -2.93 -1.06 7.53
N GLY A 335 -2.67 -1.22 8.83
CA GLY A 335 -1.93 -2.35 9.39
C GLY A 335 -2.87 -3.48 9.76
N TYR A 336 -2.40 -4.42 10.61
CA TYR A 336 -3.23 -5.59 10.96
C TYR A 336 -4.55 -5.18 11.64
N GLU A 337 -4.50 -4.28 12.63
CA GLU A 337 -5.66 -3.79 13.39
C GLU A 337 -5.58 -2.28 13.69
N HIS A 338 -4.83 -1.52 12.91
CA HIS A 338 -4.75 -0.07 13.01
C HIS A 338 -4.77 0.57 11.62
N ALA A 339 -5.12 1.83 11.56
CA ALA A 339 -5.15 2.61 10.34
C ALA A 339 -4.47 3.96 10.54
N CYS A 340 -3.94 4.52 9.47
CA CYS A 340 -3.30 5.83 9.46
C CYS A 340 -3.71 6.60 8.20
N ALA A 341 -3.80 7.91 8.33
CA ALA A 341 -4.02 8.84 7.22
C ALA A 341 -2.98 9.96 7.24
N VAL A 342 -2.48 10.33 6.07
CA VAL A 342 -1.74 11.58 5.88
C VAL A 342 -2.74 12.66 5.49
N ARG A 343 -2.75 13.75 6.23
CA ARG A 343 -3.59 14.91 5.97
C ARG A 343 -2.92 15.86 4.98
N ARG A 344 -3.70 16.73 4.35
CA ARG A 344 -3.20 17.79 3.43
C ARG A 344 -2.15 18.70 4.08
N THR A 345 -2.14 18.82 5.40
CA THR A 345 -1.14 19.57 6.17
C THR A 345 0.21 18.85 6.31
N GLY A 346 0.33 17.58 5.89
CA GLY A 346 1.47 16.71 6.16
C GLY A 346 1.47 16.11 7.59
N GLU A 347 0.39 16.32 8.36
CA GLU A 347 0.17 15.64 9.64
C GLU A 347 -0.26 14.19 9.40
N ILE A 348 0.24 13.25 10.19
CA ILE A 348 -0.23 11.87 10.21
C ILE A 348 -1.16 11.68 11.40
N ARG A 349 -2.32 11.07 11.16
CA ARG A 349 -3.22 10.59 12.21
C ARG A 349 -3.41 9.09 12.10
N CYS A 350 -3.25 8.38 13.23
CA CYS A 350 -3.46 6.94 13.33
C CYS A 350 -4.52 6.61 14.38
N TRP A 351 -5.16 5.44 14.23
CA TRP A 351 -6.21 4.96 15.13
C TRP A 351 -6.31 3.42 15.09
N GLY A 352 -7.02 2.82 16.03
CA GLY A 352 -7.20 1.37 16.15
C GLY A 352 -6.37 0.78 17.27
N ALA A 353 -5.82 -0.42 17.08
CA ALA A 353 -4.94 -1.09 18.04
C ALA A 353 -3.73 -0.21 18.40
N ALA A 354 -3.41 -0.10 19.69
CA ALA A 354 -2.38 0.80 20.19
C ALA A 354 -1.41 0.18 21.20
N GLY A 355 -1.66 -1.05 21.66
CA GLY A 355 -0.90 -1.71 22.72
C GLY A 355 0.60 -1.89 22.44
N ASN A 356 1.01 -1.92 21.17
CA ASN A 356 2.41 -1.99 20.75
C ASN A 356 3.01 -0.63 20.37
N GLY A 357 2.24 0.47 20.47
CA GLY A 357 2.66 1.80 20.07
C GLY A 357 2.43 2.13 18.59
N GLN A 358 1.74 1.26 17.82
CA GLN A 358 1.56 1.40 16.37
C GLN A 358 0.76 2.65 15.95
N VAL A 359 0.00 3.26 16.86
CA VAL A 359 -0.67 4.56 16.66
C VAL A 359 0.29 5.74 16.79
N GLY A 360 1.40 5.58 17.51
CA GLY A 360 2.42 6.64 17.64
C GLY A 360 2.02 7.84 18.49
N SER A 361 1.12 7.67 19.45
CA SER A 361 0.56 8.74 20.31
C SER A 361 1.55 9.38 21.30
N GLY A 362 2.78 8.87 21.40
CA GLY A 362 3.83 9.35 22.31
C GLY A 362 3.73 8.82 23.73
N ALA A 363 2.67 8.14 24.09
CA ALA A 363 2.45 7.58 25.43
C ALA A 363 2.02 6.12 25.33
N VAL A 364 2.27 5.36 26.41
CA VAL A 364 1.64 4.04 26.61
C VAL A 364 0.14 4.30 26.81
N PRO A 365 -0.74 3.79 25.93
CA PRO A 365 -2.17 4.00 26.14
C PRO A 365 -2.65 3.19 27.36
N ASP A 366 -3.58 3.74 28.13
CA ASP A 366 -4.23 3.04 29.24
C ASP A 366 -5.05 1.84 28.71
N ASP A 367 -5.64 2.00 27.52
CA ASP A 367 -6.34 0.95 26.78
C ASP A 367 -5.49 0.44 25.61
N ALA A 368 -5.70 -0.83 25.22
CA ALA A 368 -5.04 -1.45 24.08
C ALA A 368 -5.44 -0.85 22.73
N SER A 369 -6.31 0.18 22.70
CA SER A 369 -6.86 0.79 21.49
C SER A 369 -7.05 2.31 21.61
N ILE A 370 -6.93 3.00 20.48
CA ILE A 370 -7.24 4.43 20.30
C ILE A 370 -8.26 4.53 19.15
N PRO A 371 -9.57 4.59 19.42
CA PRO A 371 -10.62 4.51 18.40
C PRO A 371 -10.86 5.81 17.61
N LYS A 372 -10.17 6.90 17.98
CA LYS A 372 -10.24 8.19 17.29
C LYS A 372 -8.93 8.51 16.60
N PRO A 373 -8.96 9.06 15.36
CA PRO A 373 -7.74 9.52 14.67
C PRO A 373 -6.92 10.48 15.53
N THR A 374 -5.73 10.04 15.94
CA THR A 374 -4.83 10.75 16.86
C THR A 374 -3.51 11.08 16.15
N ALA A 375 -2.98 12.29 16.39
CA ALA A 375 -1.73 12.74 15.77
C ALA A 375 -0.53 11.88 16.20
N VAL A 376 0.33 11.55 15.25
CA VAL A 376 1.59 10.84 15.49
C VAL A 376 2.62 11.81 16.02
N VAL A 377 3.24 11.48 17.17
CA VAL A 377 4.28 12.31 17.80
C VAL A 377 5.63 12.08 17.11
N GLY A 378 6.31 13.20 16.79
CA GLY A 378 7.67 13.17 16.21
C GLY A 378 7.70 13.09 14.67
N VAL A 379 6.57 13.25 13.98
CA VAL A 379 6.52 13.33 12.52
C VAL A 379 5.98 14.69 12.09
N SER A 380 6.67 15.32 11.15
CA SER A 380 6.23 16.54 10.49
C SER A 380 6.59 16.49 8.99
N GLY A 381 5.76 17.10 8.14
CA GLY A 381 6.01 17.15 6.70
C GLY A 381 6.04 15.76 6.05
N ALA A 382 5.15 14.85 6.47
CA ALA A 382 5.08 13.52 5.90
C ALA A 382 4.67 13.58 4.43
N LEU A 383 5.40 12.84 3.58
CA LEU A 383 5.09 12.62 2.17
C LEU A 383 4.40 11.27 1.95
N GLY A 384 4.69 10.29 2.79
CA GLY A 384 4.12 8.95 2.69
C GLY A 384 4.17 8.23 4.03
N ILE A 385 3.32 7.25 4.18
CA ILE A 385 3.28 6.33 5.32
C ILE A 385 3.13 4.91 4.80
N SER A 386 3.56 3.93 5.55
CA SER A 386 3.23 2.53 5.38
C SER A 386 3.02 1.90 6.76
N THR A 387 2.15 0.90 6.83
CA THR A 387 1.78 0.21 8.06
C THR A 387 2.01 -1.29 7.92
N GLY A 388 2.60 -1.90 8.92
CA GLY A 388 2.82 -3.34 9.01
C GLY A 388 1.84 -4.03 9.94
N GLY A 389 2.22 -5.15 10.56
CA GLY A 389 1.38 -5.83 11.58
C GLY A 389 1.07 -4.87 12.71
N ASP A 390 2.08 -4.57 13.52
CA ASP A 390 1.99 -3.71 14.70
C ASP A 390 3.03 -2.58 14.70
N HIS A 391 3.45 -2.12 13.53
CA HIS A 391 4.35 -0.99 13.39
C HIS A 391 3.99 -0.15 12.16
N SER A 392 4.46 1.07 12.15
CA SER A 392 4.22 2.05 11.09
C SER A 392 5.51 2.80 10.77
N CYS A 393 5.70 3.21 9.53
CA CYS A 393 6.83 4.05 9.12
C CYS A 393 6.35 5.14 8.15
N ALA A 394 7.00 6.30 8.22
CA ALA A 394 6.74 7.43 7.34
C ALA A 394 8.02 7.93 6.67
N THR A 395 7.85 8.47 5.47
CA THR A 395 8.87 9.28 4.79
C THR A 395 8.52 10.75 4.89
N THR A 396 9.51 11.62 5.03
CA THR A 396 9.30 13.05 5.17
C THR A 396 9.94 13.83 4.01
N ALA A 397 9.56 15.07 3.85
CA ALA A 397 10.13 15.98 2.85
C ALA A 397 11.63 16.24 3.05
N SER A 398 12.17 16.04 4.27
CA SER A 398 13.61 16.11 4.55
C SER A 398 14.39 14.87 4.09
N GLY A 399 13.71 13.81 3.63
CA GLY A 399 14.32 12.52 3.30
C GLY A 399 14.46 11.57 4.49
N ALA A 400 13.99 11.97 5.68
CA ALA A 400 13.98 11.10 6.84
C ALA A 400 13.00 9.93 6.67
N VAL A 401 13.38 8.77 7.21
CA VAL A 401 12.51 7.61 7.39
C VAL A 401 12.34 7.40 8.90
N LEU A 402 11.12 7.50 9.36
CA LEU A 402 10.74 7.43 10.77
C LEU A 402 9.80 6.26 11.00
N CYS A 403 10.06 5.43 12.02
CA CYS A 403 9.22 4.28 12.34
C CYS A 403 8.78 4.30 13.80
N TRP A 404 7.63 3.66 14.11
CA TRP A 404 7.11 3.51 15.47
C TRP A 404 6.27 2.22 15.59
N GLY A 405 5.99 1.79 16.82
CA GLY A 405 5.25 0.58 17.12
C GLY A 405 6.14 -0.55 17.63
N ALA A 406 5.73 -1.80 17.36
CA ALA A 406 6.44 -3.02 17.74
C ALA A 406 7.85 -3.08 17.12
N ASN A 407 8.80 -3.67 17.87
CA ASN A 407 10.21 -3.76 17.44
C ASN A 407 10.94 -5.02 17.92
N THR A 408 10.22 -6.05 18.32
CA THR A 408 10.86 -7.25 18.92
C THR A 408 11.83 -7.97 17.99
N LEU A 409 11.70 -7.79 16.68
CA LEU A 409 12.58 -8.35 15.65
C LEU A 409 13.38 -7.29 14.89
N GLY A 410 13.42 -6.04 15.39
CA GLY A 410 14.15 -4.95 14.74
C GLY A 410 13.40 -4.29 13.57
N GLN A 411 12.08 -4.48 13.47
CA GLN A 411 11.27 -3.96 12.37
C GLN A 411 11.21 -2.44 12.27
N LEU A 412 11.63 -1.69 13.31
CA LEU A 412 11.80 -0.24 13.24
C LEU A 412 13.14 0.19 12.60
N GLY A 413 14.10 -0.73 12.39
CA GLY A 413 15.34 -0.45 11.68
C GLY A 413 16.30 0.51 12.38
N ASN A 414 16.11 0.79 13.68
CA ASN A 414 16.88 1.76 14.47
C ASN A 414 18.05 1.16 15.27
N GLY A 415 18.44 -0.08 14.93
CA GLY A 415 19.53 -0.81 15.61
C GLY A 415 19.10 -1.49 16.92
N THR A 416 17.87 -1.28 17.40
CA THR A 416 17.36 -1.81 18.67
C THR A 416 16.28 -2.87 18.47
N THR A 417 15.74 -3.43 19.56
CA THR A 417 14.56 -4.28 19.59
C THR A 417 13.47 -3.75 20.53
N SER A 418 13.63 -2.52 21.02
CA SER A 418 12.65 -1.88 21.90
C SER A 418 11.53 -1.24 21.07
N ARG A 419 10.27 -1.46 21.49
CA ARG A 419 9.10 -0.79 20.89
C ARG A 419 9.20 0.74 21.07
N ALA A 420 8.56 1.48 20.18
CA ALA A 420 8.51 2.93 20.23
C ALA A 420 7.06 3.43 20.15
N TYR A 421 6.65 4.26 21.10
CA TYR A 421 5.32 4.89 21.14
C TYR A 421 5.26 6.24 20.39
N ALA A 422 6.41 6.74 19.96
CA ALA A 422 6.60 7.90 19.11
C ALA A 422 7.54 7.54 17.96
N ALA A 423 7.56 8.34 16.91
CA ALA A 423 8.43 8.10 15.76
C ALA A 423 9.91 8.16 16.12
N VAL A 424 10.70 7.18 15.67
CA VAL A 424 12.16 7.10 15.81
C VAL A 424 12.81 6.95 14.44
N PRO A 425 14.03 7.51 14.21
CA PRO A 425 14.69 7.44 12.92
C PRO A 425 15.19 6.02 12.61
N VAL A 426 15.08 5.63 11.33
CA VAL A 426 15.70 4.43 10.79
C VAL A 426 17.19 4.69 10.57
N THR A 427 18.05 3.74 10.95
CA THR A 427 19.51 3.86 10.79
C THR A 427 19.90 4.06 9.32
N GLY A 428 20.68 5.10 9.04
CA GLY A 428 21.11 5.46 7.68
C GLY A 428 20.14 6.34 6.90
N TYR A 429 19.03 6.77 7.55
CA TYR A 429 18.05 7.71 7.02
C TYR A 429 17.86 8.82 8.06
N PRO A 430 18.42 10.02 7.82
CA PRO A 430 18.45 11.14 8.77
C PRO A 430 17.08 11.66 9.18
#